data_cdb4f45c5cd47b0404c8456f8c48ff12
#
_entry.id   cdb4f45c5cd47b0404c8456f8c48ff12
#
_cell.length_a   1.000
_cell.length_b   1.000
_cell.length_c   1.000
_cell.angle_alpha   90.00
_cell.angle_beta   90.00
_cell.angle_gamma   90.00
#
_symmetry.space_group_name_H-M   'P 1'
#
loop_
_entity.id
_entity.type
_entity.pdbx_description
1 polymer ?
#
loop_
_entity_poly.entity_id
_entity_poly.type
_entity_poly.pdbx_seq_one_letter_code
_entity_poly.pdbx_strand_id
1 'polypeptide(L)' 'MTLVLYHRIADAECAGVRRIIVERGLKPKIDFQNVLTDAVDAFAKLGGERVPALWDGTTLHQGRDAVLAALDRMR' A
#
# COMPACT_ATOMS: atom_id res chain seq x y z
N MET A 1 3.66 -6.78 13.51
CA MET A 1 4.29 -5.91 12.51
C MET A 1 3.22 -5.17 11.73
N THR A 2 3.35 -3.87 11.59
CA THR A 2 2.35 -3.05 10.90
C THR A 2 2.65 -2.99 9.41
N LEU A 3 1.67 -3.37 8.61
CA LEU A 3 1.75 -3.20 7.16
C LEU A 3 1.18 -1.83 6.81
N VAL A 4 1.79 -1.15 5.86
CA VAL A 4 1.36 0.20 5.45
C VAL A 4 1.12 0.21 3.95
N LEU A 5 -0.08 0.62 3.55
CA LEU A 5 -0.38 0.86 2.14
C LEU A 5 -0.29 2.36 1.86
N TYR A 6 0.66 2.73 1.04
CA TYR A 6 0.78 4.12 0.55
C TYR A 6 -0.03 4.24 -0.73
N HIS A 7 -0.96 5.19 -0.76
CA HIS A 7 -1.89 5.32 -1.87
C HIS A 7 -2.30 6.76 -2.13
N ARG A 8 -2.96 6.97 -3.27
CA ARG A 8 -3.64 8.23 -3.60
C ARG A 8 -5.12 7.94 -3.74
N ILE A 9 -5.95 8.80 -3.17
CA ILE A 9 -7.41 8.59 -3.19
C ILE A 9 -7.97 8.62 -4.61
N ALA A 10 -7.48 9.52 -5.45
CA ALA A 10 -7.99 9.69 -6.80
C ALA A 10 -7.41 8.73 -7.84
N ASP A 11 -6.46 7.89 -7.45
CA ASP A 11 -5.80 6.96 -8.38
C ASP A 11 -6.60 5.67 -8.52
N ALA A 12 -6.88 5.27 -9.78
CA ALA A 12 -7.71 4.10 -10.06
C ALA A 12 -7.06 2.80 -9.60
N GLU A 13 -5.75 2.66 -9.78
CA GLU A 13 -5.04 1.45 -9.34
C GLU A 13 -5.01 1.34 -7.83
N CYS A 14 -4.85 2.46 -7.13
CA CYS A 14 -4.93 2.49 -5.67
C CYS A 14 -6.32 2.09 -5.20
N ALA A 15 -7.37 2.58 -5.86
CA ALA A 15 -8.74 2.22 -5.51
C ALA A 15 -8.98 0.72 -5.68
N GLY A 16 -8.46 0.13 -6.76
CA GLY A 16 -8.57 -1.32 -6.99
C GLY A 16 -7.89 -2.14 -5.90
N VAL A 17 -6.70 -1.73 -5.49
CA VAL A 17 -5.95 -2.41 -4.43
C VAL A 17 -6.68 -2.29 -3.10
N ARG A 18 -7.20 -1.10 -2.76
CA ARG A 18 -7.96 -0.90 -1.53
C ARG A 18 -9.17 -1.82 -1.47
N ARG A 19 -9.88 -1.96 -2.61
CA ARG A 19 -11.04 -2.86 -2.68
C ARG A 19 -10.66 -4.30 -2.39
N ILE A 20 -9.56 -4.78 -2.99
CA ILE A 20 -9.08 -6.14 -2.79
C ILE A 20 -8.72 -6.37 -1.32
N ILE A 21 -8.06 -5.42 -0.68
CA ILE A 21 -7.70 -5.50 0.73
C ILE A 21 -8.95 -5.65 1.60
N VAL A 22 -9.97 -4.85 1.33
CA VAL A 22 -11.24 -4.91 2.07
C VAL A 22 -11.95 -6.25 1.83
N GLU A 23 -12.03 -6.68 0.56
CA GLU A 23 -12.71 -7.94 0.21
C GLU A 23 -12.05 -9.15 0.86
N ARG A 24 -10.72 -9.12 1.04
CA ARG A 24 -9.98 -10.22 1.69
C ARG A 24 -9.95 -10.10 3.20
N GLY A 25 -10.57 -9.07 3.78
CA GLY A 25 -10.59 -8.87 5.23
C GLY A 25 -9.25 -8.47 5.80
N LEU A 26 -8.37 -7.89 5.01
CA LEU A 26 -7.01 -7.51 5.43
C LEU A 26 -6.91 -6.09 5.98
N LYS A 27 -7.96 -5.29 5.85
CA LYS A 27 -7.93 -3.89 6.26
C LYS A 27 -7.49 -3.67 7.72
N PRO A 28 -7.92 -4.47 8.70
CA PRO A 28 -7.47 -4.28 10.08
C PRO A 28 -5.97 -4.50 10.27
N LYS A 29 -5.31 -5.17 9.33
CA LYS A 29 -3.87 -5.48 9.41
C LYS A 29 -3.02 -4.48 8.65
N ILE A 30 -3.64 -3.58 7.88
CA ILE A 30 -2.94 -2.66 6.98
C ILE A 30 -3.36 -1.23 7.28
N ASP A 31 -2.39 -0.37 7.56
CA ASP A 31 -2.63 1.05 7.76
C ASP A 31 -2.60 1.76 6.41
N PHE A 32 -3.66 2.49 6.08
CA PHE A 32 -3.74 3.23 4.83
C PHE A 32 -3.20 4.64 5.02
N GLN A 33 -2.18 5.02 4.25
CA GLN A 33 -1.56 6.34 4.32
C GLN A 33 -1.62 7.04 2.96
N ASN A 34 -2.22 8.21 2.94
CA ASN A 34 -2.31 9.01 1.72
C ASN A 34 -0.99 9.75 1.48
N VAL A 35 -0.33 9.45 0.36
CA VAL A 35 0.99 10.02 0.05
C VAL A 35 0.95 11.52 -0.23
N LEU A 36 -0.23 12.10 -0.44
CA LEU A 36 -0.34 13.53 -0.71
C LEU A 36 -0.54 14.35 0.56
N THR A 37 -0.95 13.74 1.67
CA THR A 37 -1.27 14.47 2.91
C THR A 37 -0.58 13.87 4.13
N ASP A 38 -0.79 12.57 4.38
CA ASP A 38 -0.38 11.94 5.65
C ASP A 38 1.05 11.43 5.65
N ALA A 39 1.57 11.07 4.49
CA ALA A 39 2.80 10.28 4.41
C ALA A 39 3.78 10.77 3.33
N VAL A 40 3.76 12.05 3.03
CA VAL A 40 4.64 12.61 1.98
C VAL A 40 6.10 12.28 2.27
N ASP A 41 6.57 12.63 3.46
CA ASP A 41 7.98 12.43 3.83
C ASP A 41 8.31 10.96 4.10
N ALA A 42 7.42 10.24 4.76
CA ALA A 42 7.66 8.84 5.09
C ALA A 42 7.80 7.99 3.83
N PHE A 43 6.94 8.21 2.85
CA PHE A 43 7.00 7.49 1.58
C PHE A 43 8.32 7.77 0.83
N ALA A 44 8.72 9.05 0.78
CA ALA A 44 9.96 9.44 0.12
C ALA A 44 11.18 8.82 0.80
N LYS A 45 11.20 8.76 2.13
CA LYS A 45 12.30 8.17 2.89
C LYS A 45 12.46 6.68 2.63
N LEU A 46 11.38 5.99 2.28
CA LEU A 46 11.44 4.57 1.93
C LEU A 46 11.85 4.34 0.47
N GLY A 47 12.14 5.40 -0.26
CA GLY A 47 12.47 5.30 -1.68
C GLY A 47 11.25 5.19 -2.56
N GLY A 48 10.09 5.66 -2.10
CA GLY A 48 8.84 5.55 -2.83
C GLY A 48 8.77 6.42 -4.07
N GLU A 49 8.37 5.83 -5.18
CA GLU A 49 8.22 6.51 -6.46
C GLU A 49 6.88 6.23 -7.13
N ARG A 50 6.24 5.12 -6.78
CA ARG A 50 5.00 4.66 -7.41
C ARG A 50 3.98 4.26 -6.37
N VAL A 51 2.73 4.55 -6.65
CA VAL A 51 1.59 4.11 -5.84
C VAL A 51 0.65 3.28 -6.73
N PRO A 52 -0.07 2.30 -6.17
CA PRO A 52 -0.04 1.88 -4.77
C PRO A 52 1.30 1.23 -4.38
N ALA A 53 1.66 1.35 -3.11
CA ALA A 53 2.89 0.73 -2.59
C ALA A 53 2.63 0.15 -1.21
N LEU A 54 3.10 -1.07 -0.98
CA LEU A 54 2.92 -1.75 0.31
C LEU A 54 4.27 -1.90 1.00
N TRP A 55 4.36 -1.37 2.22
CA TRP A 55 5.52 -1.54 3.09
C TRP A 55 5.25 -2.69 4.05
N ASP A 56 6.09 -3.72 4.02
CA ASP A 56 5.92 -4.91 4.84
C ASP A 56 6.83 -4.94 6.08
N GLY A 57 7.52 -3.85 6.35
CA GLY A 57 8.49 -3.75 7.43
C GLY A 57 9.93 -3.90 6.96
N THR A 58 10.16 -4.41 5.77
CA THR A 58 11.49 -4.62 5.18
C THR A 58 11.58 -4.10 3.75
N THR A 59 10.56 -4.34 2.95
CA THR A 59 10.56 -4.05 1.52
C THR A 59 9.36 -3.19 1.15
N LEU A 60 9.58 -2.21 0.29
CA LEU A 60 8.50 -1.41 -0.30
C LEU A 60 8.12 -2.02 -1.65
N HIS A 61 6.96 -2.65 -1.70
CA HIS A 61 6.43 -3.24 -2.93
C HIS A 61 5.67 -2.16 -3.69
N GLN A 62 6.18 -1.74 -4.84
CA GLN A 62 5.64 -0.61 -5.59
C GLN A 62 4.94 -1.06 -6.86
N GLY A 63 3.78 -0.47 -7.11
CA GLY A 63 2.95 -0.78 -8.25
C GLY A 63 1.91 -1.85 -7.92
N ARG A 64 0.82 -1.84 -8.69
CA ARG A 64 -0.32 -2.73 -8.45
C ARG A 64 0.08 -4.20 -8.39
N ASP A 65 0.86 -4.65 -9.39
CA ASP A 65 1.21 -6.07 -9.47
C ASP A 65 2.09 -6.52 -8.31
N ALA A 66 3.07 -5.70 -7.92
CA ALA A 66 3.94 -6.01 -6.80
C ALA A 66 3.17 -6.04 -5.49
N VAL A 67 2.24 -5.10 -5.30
CA VAL A 67 1.39 -5.08 -4.11
C VAL A 67 0.50 -6.32 -4.04
N LEU A 68 -0.13 -6.68 -5.14
CA LEU A 68 -1.00 -7.87 -5.17
C LEU A 68 -0.22 -9.15 -4.90
N ALA A 69 0.99 -9.26 -5.45
CA ALA A 69 1.85 -10.41 -5.18
C ALA A 69 2.22 -10.50 -3.69
N ALA A 70 2.52 -9.35 -3.07
CA ALA A 70 2.82 -9.31 -1.64
C ALA A 70 1.60 -9.71 -0.80
N LEU A 71 0.41 -9.23 -1.17
CA LEU A 71 -0.82 -9.58 -0.47
C LEU A 71 -1.13 -11.08 -0.57
N ASP A 72 -0.85 -11.68 -1.71
CA ASP A 72 -1.07 -13.11 -1.90
C ASP A 72 -0.22 -13.96 -0.96
N ARG A 73 0.98 -13.48 -0.61
CA ARG A 73 1.87 -14.19 0.32
C ARG A 73 1.44 -14.06 1.78
N MET A 74 0.49 -13.17 2.09
CA MET A 74 0.06 -12.91 3.46
C MET A 74 -1.18 -13.70 3.87
N ARG A 75 -1.63 -14.58 3.04
CA ARG A 75 -2.80 -15.42 3.36
C ARG A 75 -2.50 -16.40 4.49
#